data_4c6328fbe6637c5d71f47d18e81d0b5f
#
_entry.id   4c6328fbe6637c5d71f47d18e81d0b5f
#
_cell.length_a   1.000
_cell.length_b   1.000
_cell.length_c   1.000
_cell.angle_alpha   90.00
_cell.angle_beta   90.00
_cell.angle_gamma   90.00
#
_symmetry.space_group_name_H-M   'P 1'
#
loop_
_entity.id
_entity.type
_entity.pdbx_description
1 polymer ?
#
loop_
_entity_poly.entity_id
_entity_poly.type
_entity_poly.pdbx_seq_one_letter_code
_entity_poly.pdbx_strand_id
1 'polypeptide(L)'
;MNGIEKYIKENIEEFYVVPVPEGSRNVFLQKVRVEKSRRRARTIVMAISSMAAAAAIAVSFLHDSLPYEIEKHHKKLALKELEIITTVSEISPELIDEVTNTIRVVVSEAIPLEEQLPDEMGVKAKKEILKEYYDCKCKALEQIFDQYININ
;
A
#
# COMPACT_ATOMS: atom_id res chain seq x y z
N MET A 1 -53.04 7.04 -15.35
CA MET A 1 -52.70 6.71 -16.75
C MET A 1 -52.08 7.95 -17.37
N ASN A 2 -50.85 7.83 -17.86
CA ASN A 2 -50.18 8.96 -18.49
C ASN A 2 -50.84 9.30 -19.83
N GLY A 3 -50.95 10.60 -20.17
CA GLY A 3 -51.63 11.09 -21.38
C GLY A 3 -51.12 10.42 -22.67
N ILE A 4 -49.83 9.99 -22.70
CA ILE A 4 -49.23 9.27 -23.82
C ILE A 4 -49.85 7.86 -24.01
N GLU A 5 -50.10 7.13 -22.94
CA GLU A 5 -50.73 5.79 -23.03
C GLU A 5 -52.15 5.85 -23.55
N LYS A 6 -52.90 6.92 -23.18
CA LYS A 6 -54.24 7.14 -23.67
C LYS A 6 -54.23 7.49 -25.17
N TYR A 7 -53.33 8.39 -25.59
CA TYR A 7 -53.17 8.79 -27.00
C TYR A 7 -52.80 7.59 -27.89
N ILE A 8 -51.85 6.73 -27.43
CA ILE A 8 -51.45 5.54 -28.18
C ILE A 8 -52.61 4.55 -28.33
N LYS A 9 -53.44 4.36 -27.27
CA LYS A 9 -54.58 3.45 -27.34
C LYS A 9 -55.71 3.98 -28.26
N GLU A 10 -55.92 5.28 -28.29
CA GLU A 10 -56.96 5.90 -29.13
C GLU A 10 -56.56 5.94 -30.61
N ASN A 11 -55.26 5.95 -30.93
CA ASN A 11 -54.78 6.03 -32.32
C ASN A 11 -54.01 4.77 -32.75
N ILE A 12 -54.29 3.63 -32.13
CA ILE A 12 -53.52 2.39 -32.34
C ILE A 12 -53.50 1.93 -33.78
N GLU A 13 -54.60 2.16 -34.51
CA GLU A 13 -54.74 1.79 -35.91
C GLU A 13 -53.85 2.59 -36.84
N GLU A 14 -53.62 3.87 -36.55
CA GLU A 14 -52.68 4.71 -37.32
C GLU A 14 -51.21 4.25 -37.19
N PHE A 15 -50.85 3.71 -36.05
CA PHE A 15 -49.51 3.19 -35.81
C PHE A 15 -49.22 1.88 -36.54
N TYR A 16 -50.24 1.10 -36.88
CA TYR A 16 -50.08 -0.17 -37.62
C TYR A 16 -50.04 0.00 -39.12
N VAL A 17 -50.42 1.14 -39.65
CA VAL A 17 -50.49 1.38 -41.11
C VAL A 17 -49.12 1.67 -41.73
N VAL A 18 -48.13 2.09 -40.95
CA VAL A 18 -46.80 2.34 -41.46
C VAL A 18 -46.00 1.06 -41.47
N PRO A 19 -45.66 0.49 -42.63
CA PRO A 19 -44.82 -0.69 -42.70
C PRO A 19 -43.45 -0.39 -42.12
N VAL A 20 -43.08 -1.13 -41.09
CA VAL A 20 -41.72 -1.00 -40.48
C VAL A 20 -40.70 -1.48 -41.52
N PRO A 21 -39.72 -0.64 -41.91
CA PRO A 21 -38.73 -1.02 -42.91
C PRO A 21 -38.01 -2.34 -42.54
N GLU A 22 -37.88 -3.22 -43.51
CA GLU A 22 -37.15 -4.46 -43.32
C GLU A 22 -35.73 -4.20 -42.78
N GLY A 23 -35.39 -4.85 -41.69
CA GLY A 23 -34.11 -4.65 -41.01
C GLY A 23 -34.12 -3.68 -39.83
N SER A 24 -35.13 -2.81 -39.66
CA SER A 24 -35.23 -1.87 -38.53
C SER A 24 -35.15 -2.56 -37.19
N ARG A 25 -35.75 -3.76 -37.09
CA ARG A 25 -35.69 -4.59 -35.88
C ARG A 25 -34.27 -4.99 -35.53
N ASN A 26 -33.46 -5.37 -36.53
CA ASN A 26 -32.07 -5.78 -36.32
C ASN A 26 -31.21 -4.59 -35.89
N VAL A 27 -31.37 -3.43 -36.52
CA VAL A 27 -30.68 -2.20 -36.16
C VAL A 27 -31.06 -1.75 -34.74
N PHE A 28 -32.34 -1.84 -34.37
CA PHE A 28 -32.78 -1.53 -33.01
C PHE A 28 -32.17 -2.50 -31.98
N LEU A 29 -32.25 -3.80 -32.23
CA LEU A 29 -31.68 -4.80 -31.34
C LEU A 29 -30.16 -4.64 -31.18
N GLN A 30 -29.46 -4.26 -32.24
CA GLN A 30 -28.03 -3.99 -32.21
C GLN A 30 -27.73 -2.75 -31.36
N LYS A 31 -28.46 -1.65 -31.52
CA LYS A 31 -28.33 -0.45 -30.69
C LYS A 31 -28.61 -0.74 -29.21
N VAL A 32 -29.65 -1.50 -28.90
CA VAL A 32 -29.97 -1.90 -27.53
C VAL A 32 -28.87 -2.75 -26.91
N ARG A 33 -28.28 -3.68 -27.67
CA ARG A 33 -27.15 -4.50 -27.19
C ARG A 33 -25.93 -3.65 -26.91
N VAL A 34 -25.56 -2.73 -27.79
CA VAL A 34 -24.44 -1.82 -27.61
C VAL A 34 -24.64 -0.92 -26.38
N GLU A 35 -25.84 -0.35 -26.23
CA GLU A 35 -26.16 0.51 -25.08
C GLU A 35 -26.09 -0.26 -23.74
N LYS A 36 -26.65 -1.48 -23.71
CA LYS A 36 -26.59 -2.36 -22.55
C LYS A 36 -25.16 -2.76 -22.20
N SER A 37 -24.33 -3.03 -23.22
CA SER A 37 -22.90 -3.32 -23.06
C SER A 37 -22.15 -2.12 -22.48
N ARG A 38 -22.37 -0.91 -23.01
CA ARG A 38 -21.75 0.33 -22.51
C ARG A 38 -22.14 0.63 -21.05
N ARG A 39 -23.40 0.42 -20.67
CA ARG A 39 -23.86 0.62 -19.28
C ARG A 39 -23.16 -0.37 -18.34
N ARG A 40 -23.09 -1.64 -18.72
CA ARG A 40 -22.37 -2.66 -17.93
C ARG A 40 -20.86 -2.32 -17.79
N ALA A 41 -20.22 -1.93 -18.88
CA ALA A 41 -18.81 -1.53 -18.85
C ALA A 41 -18.58 -0.34 -17.91
N ARG A 42 -19.43 0.70 -17.95
CA ARG A 42 -19.34 1.83 -17.02
C ARG A 42 -19.50 1.41 -15.56
N THR A 43 -20.46 0.52 -15.26
CA THR A 43 -20.68 0.02 -13.90
C THR A 43 -19.46 -0.76 -13.39
N ILE A 44 -18.86 -1.60 -14.25
CA ILE A 44 -17.65 -2.37 -13.90
C ILE A 44 -16.47 -1.42 -13.66
N VAL A 45 -16.26 -0.44 -14.54
CA VAL A 45 -15.17 0.54 -14.38
C VAL A 45 -15.34 1.34 -13.08
N MET A 46 -16.55 1.79 -12.76
CA MET A 46 -16.81 2.49 -11.49
C MET A 46 -16.56 1.59 -10.27
N ALA A 47 -16.93 0.31 -10.33
CA ALA A 47 -16.70 -0.63 -9.24
C ALA A 47 -15.19 -0.88 -9.03
N ILE A 48 -14.43 -1.06 -10.11
CA ILE A 48 -12.97 -1.27 -10.05
C ILE A 48 -12.27 -0.01 -9.52
N SER A 49 -12.66 1.18 -9.98
CA SER A 49 -12.05 2.43 -9.51
C SER A 49 -12.31 2.69 -8.02
N SER A 50 -13.50 2.35 -7.52
CA SER A 50 -13.81 2.49 -6.09
C SER A 50 -13.03 1.50 -5.21
N MET A 51 -12.82 0.27 -5.68
CA MET A 51 -11.98 -0.71 -4.98
C MET A 51 -10.50 -0.29 -4.95
N ALA A 52 -9.98 0.24 -6.06
CA ALA A 52 -8.61 0.74 -6.12
C ALA A 52 -8.40 1.93 -5.16
N ALA A 53 -9.35 2.85 -5.08
CA ALA A 53 -9.30 3.96 -4.13
C ALA A 53 -9.34 3.48 -2.67
N ALA A 54 -10.22 2.53 -2.35
CA ALA A 54 -10.30 1.96 -1.01
C ALA A 54 -9.01 1.21 -0.62
N ALA A 55 -8.42 0.46 -1.55
CA ALA A 55 -7.15 -0.22 -1.33
C ALA A 55 -5.99 0.78 -1.11
N ALA A 56 -5.91 1.86 -1.89
CA ALA A 56 -4.91 2.90 -1.72
C ALA A 56 -5.03 3.60 -0.36
N ILE A 57 -6.24 3.89 0.10
CA ILE A 57 -6.50 4.46 1.42
C ILE A 57 -6.08 3.47 2.53
N ALA A 58 -6.46 2.19 2.42
CA ALA A 58 -6.09 1.17 3.39
C ALA A 58 -4.57 0.99 3.48
N VAL A 59 -3.86 0.96 2.34
CA VAL A 59 -2.40 0.90 2.30
C VAL A 59 -1.77 2.15 2.95
N SER A 60 -2.33 3.35 2.73
CA SER A 60 -1.84 4.57 3.36
C SER A 60 -1.98 4.52 4.90
N PHE A 61 -3.12 4.03 5.41
CA PHE A 61 -3.32 3.85 6.85
C PHE A 61 -2.40 2.79 7.46
N LEU A 62 -2.14 1.69 6.76
CA LEU A 62 -1.21 0.65 7.21
C LEU A 62 0.24 1.16 7.21
N HIS A 63 0.60 1.93 6.17
CA HIS A 63 1.95 2.48 6.03
C HIS A 63 2.27 3.53 7.11
N ASP A 64 1.26 4.24 7.61
CA ASP A 64 1.39 5.23 8.69
C ASP A 64 1.19 4.65 10.10
N SER A 65 0.95 3.34 10.21
CA SER A 65 0.78 2.69 11.50
C SER A 65 2.09 2.63 12.29
N LEU A 66 2.01 2.77 13.61
CA LEU A 66 3.16 2.63 14.50
C LEU A 66 3.87 1.26 14.36
N PRO A 67 3.17 0.12 14.29
CA PRO A 67 3.80 -1.19 14.07
C PRO A 67 4.62 -1.27 12.78
N TYR A 68 4.14 -0.67 11.69
CA TYR A 68 4.86 -0.63 10.42
C TYR A 68 6.19 0.15 10.53
N GLU A 69 6.19 1.31 11.19
CA GLU A 69 7.41 2.08 11.40
C GLU A 69 8.42 1.34 12.30
N ILE A 70 7.95 0.67 13.35
CA ILE A 70 8.79 -0.17 14.21
C ILE A 70 9.45 -1.28 13.38
N GLU A 71 8.67 -2.06 12.64
CA GLU A 71 9.19 -3.13 11.78
C GLU A 71 10.22 -2.61 10.77
N LYS A 72 9.97 -1.46 10.16
CA LYS A 72 10.88 -0.80 9.23
C LYS A 72 12.22 -0.43 9.88
N HIS A 73 12.20 0.10 11.10
CA HIS A 73 13.40 0.44 11.85
C HIS A 73 14.21 -0.81 12.24
N HIS A 74 13.55 -1.85 12.75
CA HIS A 74 14.17 -3.13 13.06
C HIS A 74 14.82 -3.75 11.82
N LYS A 75 14.13 -3.75 10.68
CA LYS A 75 14.66 -4.27 9.42
C LYS A 75 15.88 -3.47 8.94
N LYS A 76 15.83 -2.13 9.03
CA LYS A 76 16.96 -1.27 8.67
C LYS A 76 18.19 -1.58 9.53
N LEU A 77 18.02 -1.75 10.85
CA LEU A 77 19.08 -2.08 11.79
C LEU A 77 19.68 -3.45 11.49
N ALA A 78 18.84 -4.48 11.28
CA ALA A 78 19.29 -5.83 10.96
C ALA A 78 20.05 -5.91 9.62
N LEU A 79 19.62 -5.15 8.60
CA LEU A 79 20.33 -5.07 7.33
C LEU A 79 21.71 -4.42 7.51
N LYS A 80 21.80 -3.37 8.34
CA LYS A 80 23.09 -2.70 8.63
C LYS A 80 24.03 -3.61 9.39
N GLU A 81 23.53 -4.35 10.38
CA GLU A 81 24.29 -5.37 11.10
C GLU A 81 24.85 -6.44 10.16
N LEU A 82 24.01 -6.98 9.28
CA LEU A 82 24.43 -7.98 8.29
C LEU A 82 25.49 -7.44 7.33
N GLU A 83 25.32 -6.21 6.83
CA GLU A 83 26.28 -5.53 5.96
C GLU A 83 27.67 -5.45 6.62
N ILE A 84 27.71 -5.02 7.88
CA ILE A 84 28.97 -4.88 8.62
C ILE A 84 29.64 -6.24 8.83
N ILE A 85 28.92 -7.24 9.32
CA ILE A 85 29.44 -8.58 9.57
C ILE A 85 29.96 -9.19 8.27
N THR A 86 29.24 -9.06 7.16
CA THR A 86 29.66 -9.59 5.86
C THR A 86 30.96 -8.92 5.39
N THR A 87 31.02 -7.59 5.43
CA THR A 87 32.20 -6.85 4.97
C THR A 87 33.42 -7.14 5.83
N VAL A 88 33.28 -7.19 7.16
CA VAL A 88 34.39 -7.53 8.05
C VAL A 88 34.84 -8.97 7.84
N SER A 89 33.91 -9.90 7.57
CA SER A 89 34.29 -11.30 7.29
C SER A 89 35.13 -11.47 6.03
N GLU A 90 34.96 -10.58 5.05
CA GLU A 90 35.75 -10.58 3.81
C GLU A 90 37.10 -9.93 3.96
N ILE A 91 37.22 -8.87 4.79
CA ILE A 91 38.46 -8.07 4.95
C ILE A 91 39.34 -8.62 6.05
N SER A 92 38.76 -8.94 7.20
CA SER A 92 39.47 -9.32 8.42
C SER A 92 38.73 -10.42 9.20
N PRO A 93 38.78 -11.69 8.73
CA PRO A 93 38.02 -12.79 9.34
C PRO A 93 38.33 -13.01 10.83
N GLU A 94 39.52 -12.67 11.29
CA GLU A 94 39.96 -12.78 12.68
C GLU A 94 39.27 -11.81 13.64
N LEU A 95 38.66 -10.73 13.12
CA LEU A 95 37.96 -9.73 13.92
C LEU A 95 36.47 -9.98 14.02
N ILE A 96 35.93 -11.01 13.36
CA ILE A 96 34.47 -11.28 13.30
C ILE A 96 33.89 -11.40 14.70
N ASP A 97 34.48 -12.16 15.58
CA ASP A 97 33.95 -12.40 16.93
C ASP A 97 33.89 -11.12 17.75
N GLU A 98 34.97 -10.29 17.66
CA GLU A 98 35.03 -9.01 18.36
C GLU A 98 34.00 -8.03 17.83
N VAL A 99 33.89 -7.87 16.51
CA VAL A 99 32.93 -6.99 15.86
C VAL A 99 31.50 -7.45 16.17
N THR A 100 31.21 -8.74 16.07
CA THR A 100 29.89 -9.29 16.38
C THR A 100 29.48 -9.04 17.82
N ASN A 101 30.41 -9.20 18.76
CA ASN A 101 30.16 -8.91 20.17
C ASN A 101 29.93 -7.41 20.40
N THR A 102 30.69 -6.53 19.75
CA THR A 102 30.52 -5.08 19.85
C THR A 102 29.18 -4.64 19.28
N ILE A 103 28.82 -5.15 18.10
CA ILE A 103 27.48 -4.91 17.49
C ILE A 103 26.37 -5.37 18.44
N ARG A 104 26.48 -6.56 19.01
CA ARG A 104 25.50 -7.10 19.94
C ARG A 104 25.26 -6.18 21.13
N VAL A 105 26.29 -5.56 21.69
CA VAL A 105 26.15 -4.60 22.79
C VAL A 105 25.31 -3.39 22.39
N VAL A 106 25.47 -2.90 21.15
CA VAL A 106 24.72 -1.74 20.65
C VAL A 106 23.27 -2.10 20.27
N VAL A 107 23.07 -3.28 19.68
CA VAL A 107 21.77 -3.69 19.14
C VAL A 107 20.86 -4.29 20.19
N SER A 108 21.40 -5.10 21.15
CA SER A 108 20.58 -5.80 22.14
C SER A 108 19.93 -4.84 23.13
N GLU A 109 18.68 -5.13 23.40
CA GLU A 109 17.86 -4.42 24.39
C GLU A 109 17.25 -5.46 25.34
N ALA A 110 17.27 -5.17 26.64
CA ALA A 110 16.57 -6.02 27.62
C ALA A 110 15.04 -5.91 27.46
N ILE A 111 14.57 -4.70 27.17
CA ILE A 111 13.18 -4.39 26.87
C ILE A 111 13.18 -3.44 25.66
N PRO A 112 12.47 -3.74 24.57
CA PRO A 112 12.39 -2.85 23.42
C PRO A 112 11.89 -1.44 23.81
N LEU A 113 12.46 -0.40 23.19
CA LEU A 113 12.09 0.99 23.53
C LEU A 113 10.60 1.27 23.33
N GLU A 114 9.99 0.65 22.31
CA GLU A 114 8.56 0.78 22.04
C GLU A 114 7.68 0.33 23.20
N GLU A 115 8.12 -0.65 23.98
CA GLU A 115 7.43 -1.15 25.17
C GLU A 115 7.67 -0.26 26.41
N GLN A 116 8.69 0.59 26.37
CA GLN A 116 9.01 1.53 27.47
C GLN A 116 8.31 2.88 27.32
N LEU A 117 7.75 3.17 26.15
CA LEU A 117 7.08 4.45 25.91
C LEU A 117 5.68 4.45 26.53
N PRO A 118 5.29 5.51 27.29
CA PRO A 118 4.00 5.62 27.92
C PRO A 118 2.82 5.46 26.95
N ASP A 119 1.77 4.77 27.37
CA ASP A 119 0.58 4.54 26.53
C ASP A 119 -0.14 5.85 26.19
N GLU A 120 -0.11 6.83 27.08
CA GLU A 120 -0.71 8.14 26.92
C GLU A 120 0.00 9.01 25.88
N MET A 121 1.22 8.63 25.49
CA MET A 121 1.99 9.38 24.49
C MET A 121 1.34 9.26 23.10
N GLY A 122 1.13 10.42 22.46
CA GLY A 122 0.58 10.46 21.11
C GLY A 122 1.45 9.71 20.08
N VAL A 123 0.81 9.03 19.12
CA VAL A 123 1.47 8.20 18.10
C VAL A 123 2.57 8.97 17.35
N LYS A 124 2.37 10.25 17.05
CA LYS A 124 3.37 11.08 16.37
C LYS A 124 4.64 11.24 17.20
N ALA A 125 4.50 11.52 18.50
CA ALA A 125 5.64 11.65 19.40
C ALA A 125 6.39 10.33 19.57
N LYS A 126 5.67 9.19 19.68
CA LYS A 126 6.27 7.87 19.71
C LYS A 126 7.10 7.62 18.45
N LYS A 127 6.58 7.92 17.27
CA LYS A 127 7.31 7.76 15.99
C LYS A 127 8.59 8.61 15.94
N GLU A 128 8.55 9.85 16.40
CA GLU A 128 9.71 10.73 16.41
C GLU A 128 10.82 10.18 17.34
N ILE A 129 10.45 9.77 18.55
CA ILE A 129 11.40 9.17 19.51
C ILE A 129 12.01 7.88 18.97
N LEU A 130 11.19 6.97 18.45
CA LEU A 130 11.67 5.72 17.88
C LEU A 130 12.60 5.95 16.69
N LYS A 131 12.25 6.87 15.80
CA LYS A 131 13.09 7.23 14.66
C LYS A 131 14.44 7.74 15.13
N GLU A 132 14.48 8.70 16.06
CA GLU A 132 15.73 9.25 16.57
C GLU A 132 16.59 8.19 17.25
N TYR A 133 15.98 7.32 18.03
CA TYR A 133 16.65 6.22 18.71
C TYR A 133 17.30 5.22 17.75
N TYR A 134 16.53 4.73 16.76
CA TYR A 134 17.08 3.79 15.77
C TYR A 134 18.06 4.43 14.80
N ASP A 135 17.91 5.70 14.46
CA ASP A 135 18.91 6.44 13.68
C ASP A 135 20.22 6.62 14.49
N CYS A 136 20.13 6.82 15.80
CA CYS A 136 21.31 6.84 16.68
C CYS A 136 22.02 5.47 16.71
N LYS A 137 21.30 4.36 16.84
CA LYS A 137 21.85 3.01 16.76
C LYS A 137 22.53 2.74 15.41
N CYS A 138 21.91 3.13 14.30
CA CYS A 138 22.51 2.98 12.97
C CYS A 138 23.83 3.78 12.86
N LYS A 139 23.88 5.01 13.38
CA LYS A 139 25.12 5.80 13.40
C LYS A 139 26.21 5.16 14.27
N ALA A 140 25.84 4.59 15.43
CA ALA A 140 26.80 3.86 16.25
C ALA A 140 27.38 2.64 15.53
N LEU A 141 26.55 1.90 14.79
CA LEU A 141 27.02 0.81 13.94
C LEU A 141 27.97 1.28 12.82
N GLU A 142 27.68 2.43 12.20
CA GLU A 142 28.57 3.03 11.19
C GLU A 142 29.94 3.42 11.80
N GLN A 143 29.92 4.00 12.99
CA GLN A 143 31.18 4.32 13.69
C GLN A 143 32.00 3.06 14.03
N ILE A 144 31.34 1.98 14.48
CA ILE A 144 32.01 0.70 14.71
C ILE A 144 32.63 0.21 13.40
N PHE A 145 31.88 0.20 12.31
CA PHE A 145 32.36 -0.22 11.01
C PHE A 145 33.57 0.58 10.55
N ASP A 146 33.51 1.91 10.62
CA ASP A 146 34.63 2.79 10.26
C ASP A 146 35.87 2.54 11.12
N GLN A 147 35.71 2.25 12.42
CA GLN A 147 36.79 1.94 13.32
C GLN A 147 37.53 0.66 12.92
N TYR A 148 36.79 -0.40 12.55
CA TYR A 148 37.38 -1.69 12.19
C TYR A 148 37.96 -1.72 10.78
N ILE A 149 37.45 -0.93 9.84
CA ILE A 149 37.99 -0.83 8.48
C ILE A 149 39.22 0.07 8.42
N ASN A 150 39.23 1.18 9.16
CA ASN A 150 40.34 2.15 9.11
C ASN A 150 41.58 1.74 9.96
N ILE A 151 41.51 0.62 10.67
CA ILE A 151 42.66 0.07 11.42
C ILE A 151 43.60 -0.73 10.49
N ASN A 152 43.16 -1.10 9.31
CA ASN A 152 43.93 -1.77 8.27
C ASN A 152 44.32 -0.80 7.15
#